data_be6f05b46d0824c0c9086532e748f434
#
_entry.id   be6f05b46d0824c0c9086532e748f434
#
_cell.length_a   1.000
_cell.length_b   1.000
_cell.length_c   1.000
_cell.angle_alpha   90.00
_cell.angle_beta   90.00
_cell.angle_gamma   90.00
#
_symmetry.space_group_name_H-M   'P 1'
#
loop_
_entity.id
_entity.type
_entity.pdbx_description
1 polymer ?
#
loop_
_entity_poly.entity_id
_entity_poly.type
_entity_poly.pdbx_seq_one_letter_code
_entity_poly.pdbx_strand_id
1 'polypeptide(L)'
;MSNEEKTKNQLMRKLAELRQRIAQLEETEAKRMHAEAAWQESEQRYRHMFDSSPVVIGIIDTAGNLLEVNRAIHDFTGYAPEEVTGKHALELPFMPGESKALAMEKLSQTIQGKKIGRYDLGFVTKQGETRIWSVITNPIRDENGKLIGALVMASDVTEQRRAEEALRQSEETYKTITDNINVGVYRNTSGARGKFIEANPAIVKMFGYENRDEFLSVDVADLYQNPEDRKKYNEKMLRDGFVKNEELRLKRKDGAPFYGSVSAVAVTDARGNVRYYDGIIEDITERKKAEEKLRMNHEKLQKIIDATVNALASTTEKRDPYTAGHRQRVTQLACAIAQEIGLSEDKIEGIRVAGIVHDIGKIHVAAEILNKPIKLNDAEMNLVRTHCEVGYDILKTIEFPWPVAEILRQHHERVDGTGYPHGLSGEEILIEARILAVADVVEAMVSQRAHRSAHSIGQAMEEISKNRGTLYDPKVVDACVTLFDKGFQFE
;
A
#
# COMPACT_ATOMS: atom_id res chain seq x y z
N MET A 1 15.80 103.43 76.34
CA MET A 1 16.37 102.41 75.52
C MET A 1 17.48 103.05 74.66
N SER A 2 18.65 102.55 74.84
CA SER A 2 19.85 103.05 74.16
C SER A 2 19.80 102.69 72.65
N ASN A 3 20.46 103.49 71.77
CA ASN A 3 20.51 103.23 70.32
C ASN A 3 21.10 101.80 69.99
N GLU A 4 21.96 101.27 70.83
CA GLU A 4 22.53 99.96 70.77
C GLU A 4 21.47 98.83 70.94
N GLU A 5 20.52 98.98 71.87
CA GLU A 5 19.43 98.03 72.09
C GLU A 5 18.45 97.94 70.90
N LYS A 6 18.17 99.07 70.23
CA LYS A 6 17.33 99.13 69.02
C LYS A 6 18.03 98.37 67.85
N THR A 7 19.33 98.60 67.69
CA THR A 7 20.14 97.95 66.63
C THR A 7 20.25 96.42 66.87
N LYS A 8 20.44 96.04 68.11
CA LYS A 8 20.49 94.59 68.53
C LYS A 8 19.13 93.91 68.25
N ASN A 9 18.02 94.57 68.61
CA ASN A 9 16.68 94.03 68.35
C ASN A 9 16.35 93.90 66.84
N GLN A 10 16.82 94.91 66.02
CA GLN A 10 16.67 94.79 64.56
C GLN A 10 17.52 93.67 63.94
N LEU A 11 18.75 93.54 64.42
CA LEU A 11 19.62 92.43 64.01
C LEU A 11 19.02 91.08 64.37
N MET A 12 18.51 90.91 65.58
CA MET A 12 17.87 89.65 66.06
C MET A 12 16.60 89.35 65.26
N ARG A 13 15.77 90.33 64.88
CA ARG A 13 14.63 90.14 63.98
C ARG A 13 15.09 89.70 62.60
N LYS A 14 16.10 90.35 62.03
CA LYS A 14 16.64 89.98 60.69
C LYS A 14 17.27 88.58 60.69
N LEU A 15 17.90 88.20 61.78
CA LEU A 15 18.47 86.86 61.99
C LEU A 15 17.38 85.82 62.11
N ALA A 16 16.26 86.11 62.79
CA ALA A 16 15.10 85.27 62.86
C ALA A 16 14.42 85.07 61.47
N GLU A 17 14.25 86.16 60.70
CA GLU A 17 13.73 86.11 59.33
C GLU A 17 14.63 85.30 58.38
N LEU A 18 15.95 85.51 58.47
CA LEU A 18 16.89 84.78 57.68
C LEU A 18 16.89 83.28 58.04
N ARG A 19 16.82 82.92 59.33
CA ARG A 19 16.71 81.52 59.79
C ARG A 19 15.40 80.91 59.29
N GLN A 20 14.29 81.61 59.32
CA GLN A 20 13.01 81.15 58.81
C GLN A 20 13.08 80.93 57.27
N ARG A 21 13.77 81.81 56.55
CA ARG A 21 13.94 81.76 55.11
C ARG A 21 14.86 80.58 54.69
N ILE A 22 15.93 80.34 55.47
CA ILE A 22 16.81 79.22 55.30
C ILE A 22 16.03 77.91 55.50
N ALA A 23 15.28 77.76 56.60
CA ALA A 23 14.46 76.56 56.86
C ALA A 23 13.42 76.31 55.76
N GLN A 24 12.79 77.37 55.20
CA GLN A 24 11.87 77.26 54.06
C GLN A 24 12.58 76.75 52.77
N LEU A 25 13.79 77.31 52.53
CA LEU A 25 14.59 76.89 51.36
C LEU A 25 15.05 75.44 51.49
N GLU A 26 15.53 75.04 52.66
CA GLU A 26 15.94 73.65 52.98
C GLU A 26 14.77 72.68 52.83
N GLU A 27 13.58 73.02 53.30
CA GLU A 27 12.35 72.26 53.14
C GLU A 27 11.96 72.13 51.65
N THR A 28 12.06 73.24 50.88
CA THR A 28 11.74 73.21 49.45
C THR A 28 12.74 72.43 48.66
N GLU A 29 14.03 72.48 49.00
CA GLU A 29 15.09 71.71 48.36
C GLU A 29 14.98 70.22 48.68
N ALA A 30 14.66 69.85 49.93
CA ALA A 30 14.38 68.52 50.33
C ALA A 30 13.18 67.89 49.54
N LYS A 31 12.08 68.65 49.40
CA LYS A 31 10.92 68.29 48.60
C LYS A 31 11.30 68.07 47.12
N ARG A 32 12.13 68.97 46.56
CA ARG A 32 12.61 68.86 45.19
C ARG A 32 13.48 67.61 44.98
N MET A 33 14.45 67.40 45.88
CA MET A 33 15.30 66.23 45.83
C MET A 33 14.49 64.93 45.98
N HIS A 34 13.48 64.90 46.84
CA HIS A 34 12.61 63.73 47.00
C HIS A 34 11.75 63.48 45.76
N ALA A 35 11.22 64.55 45.14
CA ALA A 35 10.46 64.44 43.89
C ALA A 35 11.37 63.97 42.71
N GLU A 36 12.61 64.47 42.65
CA GLU A 36 13.59 64.15 41.64
C GLU A 36 14.03 62.69 41.80
N ALA A 37 14.29 62.18 43.03
CA ALA A 37 14.60 60.80 43.32
C ALA A 37 13.43 59.89 42.97
N ALA A 38 12.18 60.27 43.34
CA ALA A 38 10.99 59.50 42.98
C ALA A 38 10.75 59.44 41.47
N TRP A 39 11.02 60.55 40.76
CA TRP A 39 10.95 60.56 39.29
C TRP A 39 12.02 59.67 38.64
N GLN A 40 13.27 59.68 39.09
CA GLN A 40 14.35 58.86 38.62
C GLN A 40 14.07 57.38 38.87
N GLU A 41 13.57 57.03 40.05
CA GLU A 41 13.15 55.65 40.36
C GLU A 41 12.02 55.20 39.43
N SER A 42 11.02 56.02 39.18
CA SER A 42 9.91 55.74 38.28
C SER A 42 10.38 55.58 36.83
N GLU A 43 11.28 56.47 36.37
CA GLU A 43 11.88 56.42 35.04
C GLU A 43 12.71 55.13 34.82
N GLN A 44 13.55 54.77 35.83
CA GLN A 44 14.33 53.53 35.77
C GLN A 44 13.43 52.28 35.75
N ARG A 45 12.36 52.31 36.53
CA ARG A 45 11.39 51.20 36.58
C ARG A 45 10.65 51.08 35.24
N TYR A 46 10.23 52.22 34.67
CA TYR A 46 9.61 52.24 33.33
C TYR A 46 10.55 51.67 32.26
N ARG A 47 11.78 52.19 32.19
CA ARG A 47 12.77 51.73 31.21
C ARG A 47 13.06 50.22 31.36
N HIS A 48 13.20 49.74 32.58
CA HIS A 48 13.43 48.32 32.83
C HIS A 48 12.25 47.47 32.33
N MET A 49 11.00 47.86 32.65
CA MET A 49 9.81 47.13 32.17
C MET A 49 9.66 47.22 30.67
N PHE A 50 9.95 48.35 30.07
CA PHE A 50 9.84 48.61 28.63
C PHE A 50 10.85 47.76 27.85
N ASP A 51 12.13 47.79 28.24
CA ASP A 51 13.19 47.12 27.54
C ASP A 51 13.27 45.61 27.84
N SER A 52 12.80 45.16 29.00
CA SER A 52 12.75 43.73 29.35
C SER A 52 11.52 43.00 28.78
N SER A 53 10.61 43.71 28.16
CA SER A 53 9.41 43.13 27.56
C SER A 53 9.79 42.14 26.41
N PRO A 54 9.23 40.92 26.40
CA PRO A 54 9.46 39.97 25.34
C PRO A 54 8.70 40.29 24.05
N VAL A 55 7.93 41.37 24.00
CA VAL A 55 7.21 41.82 22.80
C VAL A 55 7.74 43.22 22.40
N VAL A 56 7.68 43.50 21.12
CA VAL A 56 7.98 44.86 20.63
C VAL A 56 6.93 45.81 21.14
N ILE A 57 7.36 46.87 21.81
CA ILE A 57 6.51 47.97 22.28
C ILE A 57 7.02 49.24 21.62
N GLY A 58 6.16 49.91 20.87
CA GLY A 58 6.48 51.17 20.21
C GLY A 58 5.42 52.25 20.51
N ILE A 59 5.84 53.49 20.61
CA ILE A 59 4.99 54.67 20.75
C ILE A 59 5.07 55.49 19.46
N ILE A 60 3.90 55.72 18.85
CA ILE A 60 3.77 56.46 17.59
C ILE A 60 2.96 57.72 17.86
N ASP A 61 3.38 58.89 17.33
CA ASP A 61 2.63 60.12 17.41
C ASP A 61 1.39 60.12 16.48
N THR A 62 0.59 61.21 16.58
CA THR A 62 -0.61 61.36 15.74
C THR A 62 -0.30 61.59 14.27
N ALA A 63 0.94 61.91 13.90
CA ALA A 63 1.41 62.03 12.52
C ALA A 63 1.91 60.70 11.95
N GLY A 64 2.15 59.66 12.77
CA GLY A 64 2.65 58.36 12.37
C GLY A 64 4.15 58.18 12.56
N ASN A 65 4.84 59.06 13.28
CA ASN A 65 6.28 58.91 13.55
C ASN A 65 6.50 58.06 14.80
N LEU A 66 7.44 57.17 14.76
CA LEU A 66 7.84 56.28 15.86
C LEU A 66 8.68 57.13 16.88
N LEU A 67 8.08 57.48 18.00
CA LEU A 67 8.72 58.28 19.03
C LEU A 67 9.68 57.49 19.89
N GLU A 68 9.29 56.26 20.24
CA GLU A 68 10.05 55.40 21.13
C GLU A 68 9.76 53.91 20.77
N VAL A 69 10.75 53.06 20.90
CA VAL A 69 10.60 51.62 20.74
C VAL A 69 11.57 50.90 21.66
N ASN A 70 11.13 49.79 22.25
CA ASN A 70 11.94 48.97 23.14
C ASN A 70 12.96 48.10 22.39
N ARG A 71 13.88 47.54 23.16
CA ARG A 71 14.98 46.70 22.63
C ARG A 71 14.51 45.46 21.87
N ALA A 72 13.32 44.96 22.14
CA ALA A 72 12.77 43.79 21.44
C ALA A 72 12.67 43.98 19.92
N ILE A 73 12.59 45.19 19.41
CA ILE A 73 12.62 45.46 17.96
C ILE A 73 13.89 44.92 17.31
N HIS A 74 15.04 45.01 17.99
CA HIS A 74 16.30 44.47 17.51
C HIS A 74 16.26 42.95 17.44
N ASP A 75 15.75 42.30 18.49
CA ASP A 75 15.71 40.85 18.59
C ASP A 75 14.81 40.22 17.51
N PHE A 76 13.75 40.91 17.12
CA PHE A 76 12.82 40.44 16.10
C PHE A 76 13.20 40.84 14.67
N THR A 77 13.70 42.06 14.47
CA THR A 77 13.93 42.59 13.12
C THR A 77 15.41 42.67 12.72
N GLY A 78 16.33 42.68 13.70
CA GLY A 78 17.74 42.92 13.51
C GLY A 78 18.10 44.42 13.36
N TYR A 79 17.12 45.36 13.46
CA TYR A 79 17.37 46.80 13.45
C TYR A 79 17.45 47.33 14.87
N ALA A 80 18.47 48.14 15.16
CA ALA A 80 18.58 48.78 16.47
C ALA A 80 17.47 49.81 16.66
N PRO A 81 17.01 50.07 17.92
CA PRO A 81 16.01 51.15 18.21
C PRO A 81 16.35 52.46 17.59
N GLU A 82 17.61 52.87 17.62
CA GLU A 82 18.11 54.14 17.08
C GLU A 82 18.02 54.24 15.56
N GLU A 83 18.01 53.07 14.86
CA GLU A 83 17.86 53.04 13.40
C GLU A 83 16.43 53.31 12.94
N VAL A 84 15.44 53.15 13.81
CA VAL A 84 14.00 53.21 13.48
C VAL A 84 13.26 54.34 14.20
N THR A 85 13.73 54.75 15.37
CA THR A 85 13.14 55.88 16.12
C THR A 85 13.23 57.17 15.32
N GLY A 86 12.19 57.99 15.36
CA GLY A 86 12.06 59.25 14.61
C GLY A 86 11.58 59.06 13.15
N LYS A 87 11.56 57.81 12.62
CA LYS A 87 11.05 57.55 11.28
C LYS A 87 9.54 57.41 11.25
N HIS A 88 8.95 57.85 10.14
CA HIS A 88 7.53 57.59 9.89
C HIS A 88 7.27 56.09 9.66
N ALA A 89 6.12 55.56 10.11
CA ALA A 89 5.77 54.16 9.99
C ALA A 89 5.87 53.61 8.55
N LEU A 90 5.60 54.45 7.53
CA LEU A 90 5.76 54.10 6.11
C LEU A 90 7.23 53.97 5.65
N GLU A 91 8.16 54.52 6.40
CA GLU A 91 9.60 54.54 6.09
C GLU A 91 10.37 53.46 6.85
N LEU A 92 9.69 52.69 7.73
CA LEU A 92 10.31 51.64 8.50
C LEU A 92 10.85 50.54 7.55
N PRO A 93 12.15 50.21 7.65
CA PRO A 93 12.82 49.34 6.65
C PRO A 93 12.34 47.90 6.70
N PHE A 94 11.78 47.43 7.81
CA PHE A 94 11.30 46.08 8.00
C PHE A 94 9.84 45.87 7.57
N MET A 95 9.11 46.91 7.14
CA MET A 95 7.72 46.77 6.72
C MET A 95 7.58 46.70 5.19
N PRO A 96 7.05 45.58 4.63
CA PRO A 96 6.69 45.49 3.21
C PRO A 96 5.53 46.45 2.84
N GLY A 97 5.40 46.76 1.55
CA GLY A 97 4.39 47.72 1.07
C GLY A 97 2.95 47.38 1.48
N GLU A 98 2.56 46.12 1.39
CA GLU A 98 1.22 45.65 1.81
C GLU A 98 0.99 45.84 3.32
N SER A 99 1.99 45.55 4.14
CA SER A 99 1.92 45.74 5.60
C SER A 99 1.86 47.20 5.96
N LYS A 100 2.53 48.10 5.24
CA LYS A 100 2.48 49.55 5.44
C LYS A 100 1.07 50.09 5.27
N ALA A 101 0.35 49.69 4.22
CA ALA A 101 -1.02 50.15 3.97
C ALA A 101 -1.96 49.71 5.11
N LEU A 102 -1.89 48.45 5.54
CA LEU A 102 -2.70 47.91 6.63
C LEU A 102 -2.35 48.59 7.98
N ALA A 103 -1.06 48.75 8.28
CA ALA A 103 -0.60 49.41 9.50
C ALA A 103 -1.13 50.86 9.59
N MET A 104 -1.09 51.61 8.49
CA MET A 104 -1.61 53.00 8.45
C MET A 104 -3.14 53.07 8.60
N GLU A 105 -3.86 52.13 7.96
CA GLU A 105 -5.31 52.03 8.14
C GLU A 105 -5.66 51.79 9.62
N LYS A 106 -5.01 50.83 10.27
CA LYS A 106 -5.24 50.49 11.67
C LYS A 106 -4.82 51.64 12.62
N LEU A 107 -3.70 52.27 12.35
CA LEU A 107 -3.27 53.44 13.10
C LEU A 107 -4.30 54.59 12.98
N SER A 108 -4.77 54.91 11.77
CA SER A 108 -5.79 55.92 11.55
C SER A 108 -7.09 55.61 12.29
N GLN A 109 -7.53 54.37 12.29
CA GLN A 109 -8.73 53.93 13.04
C GLN A 109 -8.52 54.09 14.56
N THR A 110 -7.32 53.78 15.08
CA THR A 110 -6.96 53.97 16.49
C THR A 110 -7.00 55.46 16.87
N ILE A 111 -6.44 56.33 16.02
CA ILE A 111 -6.45 57.79 16.20
C ILE A 111 -7.88 58.35 16.20
N GLN A 112 -8.79 57.77 15.42
CA GLN A 112 -10.21 58.11 15.43
C GLN A 112 -10.97 57.58 16.67
N GLY A 113 -10.27 56.91 17.60
CA GLY A 113 -10.86 56.37 18.82
C GLY A 113 -11.59 55.05 18.65
N LYS A 114 -11.46 54.38 17.50
CA LYS A 114 -12.04 53.06 17.28
C LYS A 114 -11.24 52.02 18.05
N LYS A 115 -11.92 51.08 18.72
CA LYS A 115 -11.28 49.94 19.34
C LYS A 115 -10.93 48.90 18.26
N ILE A 116 -9.64 48.64 18.08
CA ILE A 116 -9.15 47.68 17.06
C ILE A 116 -8.72 46.40 17.78
N GLY A 117 -9.17 45.29 17.26
CA GLY A 117 -8.71 43.99 17.71
C GLY A 117 -7.28 43.69 17.23
N ARG A 118 -6.79 42.55 17.61
CA ARG A 118 -5.49 42.01 17.16
C ARG A 118 -5.51 41.77 15.64
N TYR A 119 -4.43 42.12 14.94
CA TYR A 119 -4.29 41.93 13.52
C TYR A 119 -2.86 41.50 13.16
N ASP A 120 -2.69 40.77 12.08
CA ASP A 120 -1.40 40.25 11.65
C ASP A 120 -0.76 41.17 10.59
N LEU A 121 0.55 41.46 10.73
CA LEU A 121 1.36 42.20 9.77
C LEU A 121 2.59 41.40 9.38
N GLY A 122 2.85 41.29 8.08
CA GLY A 122 4.14 40.78 7.59
C GLY A 122 5.26 41.81 7.86
N PHE A 123 6.43 41.31 8.24
CA PHE A 123 7.65 42.11 8.32
C PHE A 123 8.84 41.33 7.74
N VAL A 124 9.90 42.06 7.38
CA VAL A 124 11.12 41.47 6.82
C VAL A 124 12.29 41.83 7.71
N THR A 125 13.01 40.85 8.19
CA THR A 125 14.20 41.07 9.02
C THR A 125 15.34 41.72 8.20
N LYS A 126 16.35 42.27 8.87
CA LYS A 126 17.56 42.83 8.24
C LYS A 126 18.31 41.78 7.39
N GLN A 127 18.09 40.49 7.66
CA GLN A 127 18.66 39.36 6.91
C GLN A 127 17.79 38.92 5.71
N GLY A 128 16.62 39.56 5.50
CA GLY A 128 15.72 39.26 4.39
C GLY A 128 14.68 38.19 4.70
N GLU A 129 14.58 37.69 5.93
CA GLU A 129 13.57 36.70 6.30
C GLU A 129 12.20 37.35 6.50
N THR A 130 11.18 36.82 5.86
CA THR A 130 9.78 37.24 6.05
C THR A 130 9.17 36.54 7.26
N ARG A 131 8.60 37.32 8.15
CA ARG A 131 7.97 36.90 9.40
C ARG A 131 6.61 37.59 9.58
N ILE A 132 5.85 37.18 10.58
CA ILE A 132 4.50 37.68 10.87
C ILE A 132 4.44 38.20 12.30
N TRP A 133 4.04 39.47 12.45
CA TRP A 133 3.68 40.05 13.72
C TRP A 133 2.19 40.01 13.98
N SER A 134 1.81 39.62 15.19
CA SER A 134 0.47 39.87 15.73
C SER A 134 0.48 41.17 16.50
N VAL A 135 -0.24 42.17 16.01
CA VAL A 135 -0.17 43.54 16.45
C VAL A 135 -1.45 43.96 17.18
N ILE A 136 -1.27 44.74 18.28
CA ILE A 136 -2.35 45.46 18.96
C ILE A 136 -1.95 46.93 19.00
N THR A 137 -2.90 47.81 18.69
CA THR A 137 -2.70 49.27 18.73
C THR A 137 -3.71 49.89 19.68
N ASN A 138 -3.23 50.66 20.68
CA ASN A 138 -4.05 51.33 21.67
C ASN A 138 -3.78 52.87 21.65
N PRO A 139 -4.81 53.72 21.76
CA PRO A 139 -4.64 55.17 21.79
C PRO A 139 -3.99 55.61 23.11
N ILE A 140 -3.05 56.57 23.04
CA ILE A 140 -2.45 57.26 24.20
C ILE A 140 -3.09 58.66 24.28
N ARG A 141 -3.55 59.03 25.47
CA ARG A 141 -4.17 60.35 25.73
C ARG A 141 -3.43 61.10 26.85
N ASP A 142 -3.41 62.38 26.76
CA ASP A 142 -2.91 63.26 27.84
C ASP A 142 -3.92 63.39 29.02
N GLU A 143 -3.53 64.08 30.05
CA GLU A 143 -4.36 64.35 31.26
C GLU A 143 -5.70 65.06 30.96
N ASN A 144 -5.81 65.75 29.83
CA ASN A 144 -7.02 66.40 29.36
C ASN A 144 -7.87 65.52 28.43
N GLY A 145 -7.48 64.22 28.22
CA GLY A 145 -8.17 63.33 27.36
C GLY A 145 -7.89 63.51 25.87
N LYS A 146 -7.00 64.43 25.49
CA LYS A 146 -6.61 64.70 24.12
C LYS A 146 -5.69 63.55 23.63
N LEU A 147 -5.96 63.04 22.46
CA LEU A 147 -5.11 62.01 21.83
C LEU A 147 -3.73 62.61 21.51
N ILE A 148 -2.68 61.95 21.98
CA ILE A 148 -1.27 62.33 21.74
C ILE A 148 -0.50 61.33 20.93
N GLY A 149 -1.04 60.10 20.74
CA GLY A 149 -0.39 59.06 19.97
C GLY A 149 -1.04 57.70 20.13
N ALA A 150 -0.33 56.65 19.76
CA ALA A 150 -0.75 55.26 19.89
C ALA A 150 0.39 54.38 20.44
N LEU A 151 0.05 53.47 21.34
CA LEU A 151 0.91 52.37 21.79
C LEU A 151 0.71 51.18 20.86
N VAL A 152 1.78 50.74 20.24
CA VAL A 152 1.79 49.56 19.37
C VAL A 152 2.54 48.44 20.09
N MET A 153 1.92 47.26 20.22
CA MET A 153 2.55 46.06 20.73
C MET A 153 2.52 44.99 19.66
N ALA A 154 3.66 44.37 19.38
CA ALA A 154 3.79 43.33 18.37
C ALA A 154 4.55 42.13 18.92
N SER A 155 4.01 40.94 18.67
CA SER A 155 4.66 39.64 18.96
C SER A 155 4.89 38.86 17.68
N ASP A 156 6.04 38.23 17.57
CA ASP A 156 6.31 37.30 16.45
C ASP A 156 5.47 36.01 16.64
N VAL A 157 4.63 35.73 15.66
CA VAL A 157 3.76 34.56 15.63
C VAL A 157 4.07 33.66 14.43
N THR A 158 5.23 33.88 13.81
CA THR A 158 5.61 33.17 12.56
C THR A 158 5.60 31.67 12.70
N GLU A 159 6.28 31.12 13.73
CA GLU A 159 6.34 29.67 13.96
C GLU A 159 4.95 29.09 14.29
N GLN A 160 4.19 29.79 15.11
CA GLN A 160 2.83 29.37 15.43
C GLN A 160 1.96 29.31 14.17
N ARG A 161 1.98 30.35 13.35
CA ARG A 161 1.20 30.42 12.10
C ARG A 161 1.63 29.36 11.09
N ARG A 162 2.94 29.13 10.95
CA ARG A 162 3.47 28.07 10.09
C ARG A 162 3.03 26.68 10.56
N ALA A 163 3.04 26.44 11.87
CA ALA A 163 2.58 25.17 12.43
C ALA A 163 1.07 24.96 12.25
N GLU A 164 0.26 25.99 12.51
CA GLU A 164 -1.19 25.95 12.29
C GLU A 164 -1.53 25.68 10.83
N GLU A 165 -0.87 26.37 9.90
CA GLU A 165 -1.09 26.18 8.45
C GLU A 165 -0.61 24.82 7.96
N ALA A 166 0.54 24.32 8.43
CA ALA A 166 1.04 22.99 8.10
C ALA A 166 0.09 21.90 8.60
N LEU A 167 -0.45 22.05 9.82
CA LEU A 167 -1.46 21.14 10.36
C LEU A 167 -2.74 21.16 9.50
N ARG A 168 -3.25 22.34 9.17
CA ARG A 168 -4.44 22.51 8.32
C ARG A 168 -4.25 21.85 6.95
N GLN A 169 -3.10 22.09 6.30
CA GLN A 169 -2.79 21.47 5.01
C GLN A 169 -2.67 19.95 5.10
N SER A 170 -2.09 19.44 6.19
CA SER A 170 -1.99 18.00 6.43
C SER A 170 -3.37 17.37 6.61
N GLU A 171 -4.25 17.99 7.40
CA GLU A 171 -5.63 17.52 7.60
C GLU A 171 -6.45 17.55 6.31
N GLU A 172 -6.35 18.64 5.52
CA GLU A 172 -7.03 18.76 4.23
C GLU A 172 -6.52 17.70 3.23
N THR A 173 -5.21 17.48 3.19
CA THR A 173 -4.60 16.44 2.34
C THR A 173 -5.05 15.06 2.75
N TYR A 174 -5.00 14.73 4.03
CA TYR A 174 -5.49 13.47 4.58
C TYR A 174 -6.95 13.23 4.21
N LYS A 175 -7.81 14.23 4.45
CA LYS A 175 -9.24 14.15 4.13
C LYS A 175 -9.45 13.96 2.63
N THR A 176 -8.78 14.72 1.78
CA THR A 176 -8.90 14.61 0.32
C THR A 176 -8.51 13.22 -0.17
N ILE A 177 -7.41 12.65 0.35
CA ILE A 177 -6.97 11.30 0.00
C ILE A 177 -8.02 10.28 0.45
N THR A 178 -8.40 10.30 1.72
CA THR A 178 -9.31 9.29 2.28
C THR A 178 -10.71 9.34 1.67
N ASP A 179 -11.20 10.52 1.27
CA ASP A 179 -12.52 10.69 0.66
C ASP A 179 -12.57 10.24 -0.81
N ASN A 180 -11.42 10.24 -1.52
CA ASN A 180 -11.37 9.91 -2.96
C ASN A 180 -10.83 8.50 -3.29
N ILE A 181 -10.32 7.75 -2.33
CA ILE A 181 -9.91 6.36 -2.56
C ILE A 181 -11.12 5.43 -2.54
N ASN A 182 -11.06 4.35 -3.35
CA ASN A 182 -12.09 3.31 -3.36
C ASN A 182 -11.89 2.23 -2.27
N VAL A 183 -11.07 2.54 -1.27
CA VAL A 183 -10.79 1.67 -0.13
C VAL A 183 -11.48 2.25 1.10
N GLY A 184 -12.20 1.43 1.84
CA GLY A 184 -12.79 1.82 3.10
C GLY A 184 -11.71 2.05 4.14
N VAL A 185 -11.68 3.24 4.73
CA VAL A 185 -10.79 3.57 5.86
C VAL A 185 -11.66 3.74 7.10
N TYR A 186 -11.29 3.10 8.18
CA TYR A 186 -12.09 3.12 9.39
C TYR A 186 -11.25 3.06 10.66
N ARG A 187 -11.83 3.56 11.73
CA ARG A 187 -11.40 3.35 13.11
C ARG A 187 -12.56 2.77 13.91
N ASN A 188 -12.31 1.72 14.68
CA ASN A 188 -13.32 1.13 15.54
C ASN A 188 -12.77 0.71 16.90
N THR A 189 -13.66 0.61 17.89
CA THR A 189 -13.29 0.11 19.22
C THR A 189 -12.94 -1.37 19.17
N SER A 190 -12.09 -1.82 20.09
CA SER A 190 -11.82 -3.23 20.34
C SER A 190 -13.05 -3.93 20.98
N GLY A 191 -13.02 -5.26 20.98
CA GLY A 191 -14.03 -6.09 21.64
C GLY A 191 -14.93 -6.87 20.69
N ALA A 192 -15.75 -7.75 21.26
CA ALA A 192 -16.56 -8.72 20.50
C ALA A 192 -17.54 -8.06 19.53
N ARG A 193 -18.23 -7.03 19.95
CA ARG A 193 -19.15 -6.29 19.08
C ARG A 193 -18.45 -5.20 18.30
N GLY A 194 -17.62 -4.37 18.97
CA GLY A 194 -16.93 -3.21 18.39
C GLY A 194 -17.90 -2.12 17.90
N LYS A 195 -17.45 -0.86 17.93
CA LYS A 195 -18.22 0.29 17.40
C LYS A 195 -17.31 1.10 16.48
N PHE A 196 -17.81 1.57 15.36
CA PHE A 196 -17.07 2.49 14.52
C PHE A 196 -16.94 3.86 15.19
N ILE A 197 -15.78 4.44 15.11
CA ILE A 197 -15.43 5.79 15.58
C ILE A 197 -15.30 6.73 14.38
N GLU A 198 -14.61 6.23 13.34
CA GLU A 198 -14.38 6.97 12.10
C GLU A 198 -14.61 6.05 10.90
N ALA A 199 -15.07 6.65 9.81
CA ALA A 199 -15.32 5.98 8.55
C ALA A 199 -15.24 7.00 7.41
N ASN A 200 -14.53 6.66 6.32
CA ASN A 200 -14.52 7.47 5.11
C ASN A 200 -15.77 7.19 4.22
N PRO A 201 -16.06 8.00 3.22
CA PRO A 201 -17.22 7.80 2.35
C PRO A 201 -17.21 6.45 1.61
N ALA A 202 -16.02 5.92 1.29
CA ALA A 202 -15.89 4.67 0.57
C ALA A 202 -16.44 3.48 1.35
N ILE A 203 -16.14 3.36 2.66
CA ILE A 203 -16.67 2.25 3.48
C ILE A 203 -18.19 2.36 3.64
N VAL A 204 -18.71 3.57 3.82
CA VAL A 204 -20.16 3.81 3.94
C VAL A 204 -20.89 3.31 2.69
N LYS A 205 -20.38 3.69 1.51
CA LYS A 205 -20.89 3.24 0.20
C LYS A 205 -20.72 1.74 0.00
N MET A 206 -19.55 1.20 0.37
CA MET A 206 -19.23 -0.23 0.23
C MET A 206 -20.22 -1.11 0.98
N PHE A 207 -20.62 -0.70 2.19
CA PHE A 207 -21.60 -1.42 2.98
C PHE A 207 -23.06 -1.05 2.66
N GLY A 208 -23.31 -0.08 1.77
CA GLY A 208 -24.64 0.30 1.30
C GLY A 208 -25.44 1.14 2.28
N TYR A 209 -24.78 1.93 3.13
CA TYR A 209 -25.41 2.89 4.02
C TYR A 209 -25.58 4.26 3.34
N GLU A 210 -26.61 5.02 3.75
CA GLU A 210 -26.91 6.30 3.11
C GLU A 210 -25.97 7.43 3.54
N ASN A 211 -25.53 7.39 4.80
CA ASN A 211 -24.66 8.40 5.37
C ASN A 211 -23.73 7.83 6.45
N ARG A 212 -22.76 8.65 6.84
CA ARG A 212 -21.72 8.28 7.81
C ARG A 212 -22.31 8.02 9.21
N ASP A 213 -23.25 8.83 9.66
CA ASP A 213 -23.81 8.74 11.03
C ASP A 213 -24.58 7.43 11.22
N GLU A 214 -25.33 7.02 10.20
CA GLU A 214 -26.00 5.74 10.17
C GLU A 214 -24.97 4.58 10.25
N PHE A 215 -23.91 4.63 9.45
CA PHE A 215 -22.86 3.61 9.47
C PHE A 215 -22.15 3.52 10.83
N LEU A 216 -21.81 4.65 11.45
CA LEU A 216 -21.15 4.71 12.75
C LEU A 216 -22.00 4.13 13.89
N SER A 217 -23.33 4.08 13.71
CA SER A 217 -24.25 3.48 14.70
C SER A 217 -24.22 1.94 14.71
N VAL A 218 -23.69 1.30 13.66
CA VAL A 218 -23.67 -0.15 13.47
C VAL A 218 -22.60 -0.80 14.34
N ASP A 219 -22.92 -1.97 14.90
CA ASP A 219 -21.91 -2.80 15.54
C ASP A 219 -21.06 -3.51 14.47
N VAL A 220 -19.74 -3.49 14.64
CA VAL A 220 -18.81 -4.15 13.70
C VAL A 220 -19.13 -5.63 13.51
N ALA A 221 -19.60 -6.31 14.58
CA ALA A 221 -19.98 -7.71 14.53
C ALA A 221 -21.15 -7.98 13.58
N ASP A 222 -22.06 -7.03 13.42
CA ASP A 222 -23.26 -7.18 12.60
C ASP A 222 -22.97 -7.14 11.09
N LEU A 223 -21.75 -6.72 10.71
CA LEU A 223 -21.29 -6.69 9.32
C LEU A 223 -20.70 -8.03 8.84
N TYR A 224 -20.46 -8.99 9.73
CA TYR A 224 -19.95 -10.31 9.39
C TYR A 224 -21.08 -11.24 8.94
N GLN A 225 -20.84 -12.01 7.88
CA GLN A 225 -21.77 -13.05 7.42
C GLN A 225 -21.88 -14.17 8.46
N ASN A 226 -20.75 -14.57 9.05
CA ASN A 226 -20.65 -15.58 10.08
C ASN A 226 -20.05 -14.96 11.36
N PRO A 227 -20.73 -15.01 12.52
CA PRO A 227 -20.23 -14.49 13.80
C PRO A 227 -18.89 -15.11 14.25
N GLU A 228 -18.61 -16.37 13.90
CA GLU A 228 -17.36 -17.04 14.24
C GLU A 228 -16.15 -16.39 13.53
N ASP A 229 -16.32 -15.84 12.33
CA ASP A 229 -15.24 -15.15 11.62
C ASP A 229 -14.86 -13.86 12.36
N ARG A 230 -15.84 -13.16 12.94
CA ARG A 230 -15.59 -12.00 13.82
C ARG A 230 -14.77 -12.38 15.04
N LYS A 231 -15.11 -13.50 15.67
CA LYS A 231 -14.40 -13.98 16.85
C LYS A 231 -12.94 -14.31 16.53
N LYS A 232 -12.71 -15.09 15.47
CA LYS A 232 -11.35 -15.45 15.00
C LYS A 232 -10.53 -14.20 14.64
N TYR A 233 -11.14 -13.27 13.95
CA TYR A 233 -10.50 -12.00 13.60
C TYR A 233 -10.08 -11.23 14.87
N ASN A 234 -10.98 -11.09 15.84
CA ASN A 234 -10.70 -10.37 17.07
C ASN A 234 -9.61 -11.07 17.92
N GLU A 235 -9.63 -12.41 18.01
CA GLU A 235 -8.58 -13.19 18.67
C GLU A 235 -7.21 -12.97 18.01
N LYS A 236 -7.16 -12.94 16.68
CA LYS A 236 -5.95 -12.66 15.89
C LYS A 236 -5.44 -11.24 16.17
N MET A 237 -6.32 -10.25 16.14
CA MET A 237 -5.98 -8.86 16.44
C MET A 237 -5.44 -8.66 17.87
N LEU A 238 -6.00 -9.38 18.84
CA LEU A 238 -5.55 -9.31 20.23
C LEU A 238 -4.19 -10.01 20.45
N ARG A 239 -3.94 -11.11 19.73
CA ARG A 239 -2.70 -11.88 19.82
C ARG A 239 -1.54 -11.21 19.09
N ASP A 240 -1.76 -10.80 17.83
CA ASP A 240 -0.72 -10.38 16.90
C ASP A 240 -0.60 -8.84 16.82
N GLY A 241 -1.62 -8.11 17.26
CA GLY A 241 -1.69 -6.65 17.19
C GLY A 241 -2.02 -6.10 15.79
N PHE A 242 -2.07 -6.95 14.78
CA PHE A 242 -2.40 -6.55 13.41
C PHE A 242 -2.94 -7.72 12.58
N VAL A 243 -3.61 -7.38 11.48
CA VAL A 243 -3.93 -8.31 10.38
C VAL A 243 -3.56 -7.65 9.05
N LYS A 244 -3.21 -8.46 8.06
CA LYS A 244 -2.87 -7.99 6.72
C LYS A 244 -3.56 -8.85 5.67
N ASN A 245 -4.33 -8.19 4.79
CA ASN A 245 -5.05 -8.83 3.68
C ASN A 245 -5.91 -10.02 4.12
N GLU A 246 -6.53 -9.92 5.30
CA GLU A 246 -7.44 -10.95 5.79
C GLU A 246 -8.73 -10.93 4.97
N GLU A 247 -9.01 -12.04 4.28
CA GLU A 247 -10.21 -12.16 3.45
C GLU A 247 -11.39 -12.59 4.32
N LEU A 248 -12.42 -11.77 4.35
CA LEU A 248 -13.61 -11.96 5.19
C LEU A 248 -14.88 -11.99 4.35
N ARG A 249 -15.84 -12.81 4.74
CA ARG A 249 -17.21 -12.76 4.22
C ARG A 249 -18.03 -11.78 5.05
N LEU A 250 -18.38 -10.68 4.43
CA LEU A 250 -19.13 -9.59 5.05
C LEU A 250 -20.48 -9.44 4.37
N LYS A 251 -21.37 -8.65 4.99
CA LYS A 251 -22.68 -8.35 4.43
C LYS A 251 -22.97 -6.85 4.43
N ARG A 252 -23.66 -6.40 3.40
CA ARG A 252 -24.14 -5.03 3.26
C ARG A 252 -25.39 -4.81 4.13
N LYS A 253 -25.87 -3.57 4.20
CA LYS A 253 -27.10 -3.18 4.90
C LYS A 253 -28.32 -3.99 4.45
N ASP A 254 -28.43 -4.28 3.16
CA ASP A 254 -29.52 -5.08 2.57
C ASP A 254 -29.36 -6.60 2.78
N GLY A 255 -28.31 -7.04 3.47
CA GLY A 255 -27.98 -8.45 3.69
C GLY A 255 -27.19 -9.10 2.56
N ALA A 256 -26.92 -8.42 1.44
CA ALA A 256 -26.14 -8.96 0.34
C ALA A 256 -24.69 -9.27 0.77
N PRO A 257 -24.21 -10.51 0.53
CA PRO A 257 -22.85 -10.89 0.90
C PRO A 257 -21.82 -10.29 -0.07
N PHE A 258 -20.63 -9.98 0.46
CA PHE A 258 -19.48 -9.59 -0.32
C PHE A 258 -18.17 -10.05 0.35
N TYR A 259 -17.08 -10.09 -0.40
CA TYR A 259 -15.75 -10.41 0.11
C TYR A 259 -14.98 -9.12 0.38
N GLY A 260 -14.58 -8.92 1.64
CA GLY A 260 -13.71 -7.82 2.04
C GLY A 260 -12.28 -8.32 2.32
N SER A 261 -11.27 -7.65 1.80
CA SER A 261 -9.88 -7.80 2.21
C SER A 261 -9.57 -6.73 3.25
N VAL A 262 -9.26 -7.16 4.48
CA VAL A 262 -9.08 -6.26 5.62
C VAL A 262 -7.62 -6.27 6.07
N SER A 263 -7.04 -5.08 6.22
CA SER A 263 -5.78 -4.88 6.93
C SER A 263 -6.00 -3.89 8.05
N ALA A 264 -5.59 -4.24 9.27
CA ALA A 264 -5.80 -3.40 10.43
C ALA A 264 -4.67 -3.53 11.45
N VAL A 265 -4.48 -2.48 12.24
CA VAL A 265 -3.51 -2.43 13.34
C VAL A 265 -4.22 -2.03 14.64
N ALA A 266 -3.77 -2.59 15.75
CA ALA A 266 -4.21 -2.20 17.09
C ALA A 266 -3.38 -0.99 17.54
N VAL A 267 -4.06 0.06 17.96
CA VAL A 267 -3.45 1.24 18.58
C VAL A 267 -3.65 1.14 20.09
N THR A 268 -2.53 1.16 20.83
CA THR A 268 -2.51 0.97 22.29
C THR A 268 -2.32 2.28 23.04
N ASP A 269 -2.79 2.32 24.27
CA ASP A 269 -2.47 3.38 25.22
C ASP A 269 -1.05 3.22 25.81
N ALA A 270 -0.61 4.17 26.63
CA ALA A 270 0.69 4.12 27.30
C ALA A 270 0.86 2.94 28.28
N ARG A 271 -0.21 2.21 28.60
CA ARG A 271 -0.23 1.03 29.46
C ARG A 271 -0.28 -0.28 28.66
N GLY A 272 -0.29 -0.21 27.31
CA GLY A 272 -0.35 -1.38 26.43
C GLY A 272 -1.76 -1.92 26.17
N ASN A 273 -2.83 -1.27 26.67
CA ASN A 273 -4.19 -1.69 26.39
C ASN A 273 -4.62 -1.21 25.00
N VAL A 274 -5.28 -2.07 24.22
CA VAL A 274 -5.83 -1.70 22.92
C VAL A 274 -6.93 -0.66 23.09
N ARG A 275 -6.71 0.52 22.53
CA ARG A 275 -7.66 1.65 22.55
C ARG A 275 -8.65 1.56 21.41
N TYR A 276 -8.14 1.30 20.21
CA TYR A 276 -8.94 1.15 18.99
C TYR A 276 -8.15 0.38 17.91
N TYR A 277 -8.84 -0.01 16.86
CA TYR A 277 -8.25 -0.57 15.65
C TYR A 277 -8.37 0.46 14.52
N ASP A 278 -7.26 0.72 13.83
CA ASP A 278 -7.22 1.45 12.57
C ASP A 278 -7.11 0.45 11.43
N GLY A 279 -7.98 0.56 10.46
CA GLY A 279 -8.03 -0.42 9.39
C GLY A 279 -8.46 0.15 8.04
N ILE A 280 -8.10 -0.63 7.02
CA ILE A 280 -8.57 -0.45 5.66
C ILE A 280 -9.29 -1.71 5.21
N ILE A 281 -10.29 -1.53 4.35
CA ILE A 281 -11.05 -2.62 3.74
C ILE A 281 -11.24 -2.34 2.25
N GLU A 282 -11.00 -3.37 1.45
CA GLU A 282 -11.23 -3.37 0.00
C GLU A 282 -12.30 -4.40 -0.34
N ASP A 283 -13.27 -4.04 -1.18
CA ASP A 283 -14.22 -5.00 -1.76
C ASP A 283 -13.53 -5.78 -2.88
N ILE A 284 -13.24 -7.04 -2.62
CA ILE A 284 -12.59 -7.96 -3.56
C ILE A 284 -13.57 -8.92 -4.23
N THR A 285 -14.87 -8.62 -4.19
CA THR A 285 -15.93 -9.53 -4.70
C THR A 285 -15.76 -9.80 -6.20
N GLU A 286 -15.51 -8.77 -7.00
CA GLU A 286 -15.33 -8.93 -8.43
C GLU A 286 -14.04 -9.70 -8.76
N ARG A 287 -12.97 -9.49 -8.00
CA ARG A 287 -11.75 -10.27 -8.11
C ARG A 287 -12.03 -11.76 -7.84
N LYS A 288 -12.71 -12.08 -6.74
CA LYS A 288 -13.07 -13.46 -6.38
C LYS A 288 -13.98 -14.14 -7.42
N LYS A 289 -14.95 -13.42 -7.95
CA LYS A 289 -15.79 -13.93 -9.04
C LYS A 289 -14.99 -14.21 -10.31
N ALA A 290 -14.05 -13.33 -10.65
CA ALA A 290 -13.19 -13.51 -11.83
C ALA A 290 -12.25 -14.73 -11.65
N GLU A 291 -11.62 -14.88 -10.48
CA GLU A 291 -10.79 -16.03 -10.13
C GLU A 291 -11.58 -17.34 -10.23
N GLU A 292 -12.77 -17.39 -9.64
CA GLU A 292 -13.64 -18.58 -9.70
C GLU A 292 -14.11 -18.89 -11.12
N LYS A 293 -14.48 -17.87 -11.89
CA LYS A 293 -14.86 -18.06 -13.30
C LYS A 293 -13.69 -18.60 -14.15
N LEU A 294 -12.48 -18.09 -13.90
CA LEU A 294 -11.28 -18.57 -14.57
C LEU A 294 -11.02 -20.05 -14.22
N ARG A 295 -11.12 -20.40 -12.94
CA ARG A 295 -10.99 -21.78 -12.46
C ARG A 295 -12.00 -22.71 -13.12
N MET A 296 -13.27 -22.34 -13.11
CA MET A 296 -14.35 -23.12 -13.75
C MET A 296 -14.14 -23.28 -15.27
N ASN A 297 -13.70 -22.19 -15.94
CA ASN A 297 -13.41 -22.25 -17.37
C ASN A 297 -12.23 -23.17 -17.67
N HIS A 298 -11.17 -23.13 -16.85
CA HIS A 298 -10.03 -24.02 -16.97
C HIS A 298 -10.45 -25.49 -16.84
N GLU A 299 -11.19 -25.82 -15.78
CA GLU A 299 -11.71 -27.19 -15.57
C GLU A 299 -12.62 -27.64 -16.73
N LYS A 300 -13.45 -26.74 -17.26
CA LYS A 300 -14.31 -27.03 -18.41
C LYS A 300 -13.51 -27.29 -19.67
N LEU A 301 -12.49 -26.49 -19.97
CA LEU A 301 -11.61 -26.67 -21.13
C LEU A 301 -10.86 -28.02 -21.04
N GLN A 302 -10.34 -28.36 -19.86
CA GLN A 302 -9.67 -29.63 -19.65
C GLN A 302 -10.60 -30.80 -19.98
N LYS A 303 -11.84 -30.77 -19.46
CA LYS A 303 -12.84 -31.85 -19.77
C LYS A 303 -13.17 -31.92 -21.25
N ILE A 304 -13.24 -30.80 -21.97
CA ILE A 304 -13.50 -30.75 -23.41
C ILE A 304 -12.31 -31.39 -24.19
N ILE A 305 -11.09 -31.02 -23.82
CA ILE A 305 -9.87 -31.62 -24.42
C ILE A 305 -9.87 -33.14 -24.22
N ASP A 306 -10.07 -33.61 -23.00
CA ASP A 306 -10.11 -35.06 -22.69
C ASP A 306 -11.21 -35.79 -23.49
N ALA A 307 -12.40 -35.20 -23.53
CA ALA A 307 -13.50 -35.79 -24.31
C ALA A 307 -13.20 -35.82 -25.80
N THR A 308 -12.59 -34.77 -26.36
CA THR A 308 -12.24 -34.67 -27.77
C THR A 308 -11.14 -35.69 -28.14
N VAL A 309 -10.07 -35.77 -27.32
CA VAL A 309 -8.98 -36.72 -27.51
C VAL A 309 -9.51 -38.18 -27.49
N ASN A 310 -10.37 -38.47 -26.49
CA ASN A 310 -10.99 -39.80 -26.37
C ASN A 310 -11.93 -40.12 -27.56
N ALA A 311 -12.69 -39.13 -28.04
CA ALA A 311 -13.56 -39.32 -29.21
C ALA A 311 -12.77 -39.59 -30.50
N LEU A 312 -11.68 -38.84 -30.73
CA LEU A 312 -10.76 -39.06 -31.85
C LEU A 312 -10.16 -40.50 -31.78
N ALA A 313 -9.70 -40.87 -30.60
CA ALA A 313 -9.14 -42.19 -30.37
C ALA A 313 -10.15 -43.32 -30.58
N SER A 314 -11.40 -43.19 -30.17
CA SER A 314 -12.43 -44.21 -30.32
C SER A 314 -12.82 -44.49 -31.78
N THR A 315 -12.56 -43.55 -32.69
CA THR A 315 -12.84 -43.76 -34.14
C THR A 315 -11.93 -44.80 -34.76
N THR A 316 -10.69 -44.94 -34.26
CA THR A 316 -9.74 -45.96 -34.73
C THR A 316 -9.99 -47.32 -34.07
N GLU A 317 -10.43 -47.39 -32.81
CA GLU A 317 -10.76 -48.67 -32.11
C GLU A 317 -11.90 -49.43 -32.77
N LYS A 318 -12.89 -48.73 -33.33
CA LYS A 318 -13.99 -49.41 -34.03
C LYS A 318 -13.54 -50.16 -35.29
N ARG A 319 -12.33 -49.87 -35.81
CA ARG A 319 -11.75 -50.50 -36.98
C ARG A 319 -10.78 -51.65 -36.64
N ASP A 320 -10.22 -51.60 -35.42
CA ASP A 320 -9.31 -52.62 -34.91
C ASP A 320 -9.84 -53.17 -33.55
N PRO A 321 -10.71 -54.16 -33.54
CA PRO A 321 -11.35 -54.70 -32.33
C PRO A 321 -10.36 -55.26 -31.28
N TYR A 322 -9.13 -55.56 -31.68
CA TYR A 322 -8.11 -56.07 -30.77
C TYR A 322 -7.39 -55.00 -29.98
N THR A 323 -7.70 -53.71 -30.25
CA THR A 323 -7.12 -52.58 -29.54
C THR A 323 -8.02 -52.06 -28.41
N ALA A 324 -9.17 -52.73 -28.12
CA ALA A 324 -10.04 -52.33 -27.03
C ALA A 324 -9.29 -52.35 -25.69
N GLY A 325 -9.18 -51.19 -25.04
CA GLY A 325 -8.44 -50.98 -23.79
C GLY A 325 -6.90 -50.95 -23.93
N HIS A 326 -6.33 -51.35 -25.10
CA HIS A 326 -4.88 -51.29 -25.33
C HIS A 326 -4.33 -49.89 -25.05
N ARG A 327 -4.91 -48.89 -25.66
CA ARG A 327 -4.47 -47.48 -25.50
C ARG A 327 -4.50 -47.00 -24.08
N GLN A 328 -5.55 -47.33 -23.31
CA GLN A 328 -5.62 -46.96 -21.90
C GLN A 328 -4.50 -47.59 -21.10
N ARG A 329 -4.23 -48.92 -21.33
CA ARG A 329 -3.16 -49.62 -20.62
C ARG A 329 -1.77 -49.15 -21.03
N VAL A 330 -1.52 -48.91 -22.34
CA VAL A 330 -0.27 -48.26 -22.80
C VAL A 330 -0.07 -46.90 -22.17
N THR A 331 -1.10 -46.07 -22.16
CA THR A 331 -1.04 -44.72 -21.53
C THR A 331 -0.79 -44.82 -20.04
N GLN A 332 -1.48 -45.72 -19.34
CA GLN A 332 -1.31 -45.95 -17.90
C GLN A 332 0.14 -46.34 -17.58
N LEU A 333 0.70 -47.29 -18.33
CA LEU A 333 2.09 -47.75 -18.13
C LEU A 333 3.08 -46.64 -18.48
N ALA A 334 2.87 -45.93 -19.60
CA ALA A 334 3.76 -44.83 -20.02
C ALA A 334 3.81 -43.71 -18.99
N CYS A 335 2.64 -43.29 -18.45
CA CYS A 335 2.59 -42.29 -17.39
C CYS A 335 3.28 -42.78 -16.11
N ALA A 336 3.08 -44.05 -15.71
CA ALA A 336 3.75 -44.63 -14.54
C ALA A 336 5.29 -44.65 -14.72
N ILE A 337 5.78 -45.05 -15.90
CA ILE A 337 7.22 -45.01 -16.21
C ILE A 337 7.75 -43.58 -16.13
N ALA A 338 7.03 -42.59 -16.69
CA ALA A 338 7.42 -41.19 -16.65
C ALA A 338 7.50 -40.66 -15.22
N GLN A 339 6.57 -41.02 -14.33
CA GLN A 339 6.59 -40.71 -12.92
C GLN A 339 7.78 -41.32 -12.19
N GLU A 340 8.06 -42.64 -12.46
CA GLU A 340 9.19 -43.34 -11.84
C GLU A 340 10.55 -42.73 -12.25
N ILE A 341 10.67 -42.23 -13.50
CA ILE A 341 11.86 -41.48 -13.99
C ILE A 341 11.95 -40.09 -13.38
N GLY A 342 10.86 -39.53 -12.82
CA GLY A 342 10.81 -38.21 -12.23
C GLY A 342 10.58 -37.08 -13.24
N LEU A 343 9.86 -37.31 -14.33
CA LEU A 343 9.45 -36.25 -15.26
C LEU A 343 8.43 -35.33 -14.61
N SER A 344 8.38 -34.05 -15.09
CA SER A 344 7.40 -33.07 -14.60
C SER A 344 5.97 -33.49 -14.96
N GLU A 345 4.99 -33.07 -14.15
CA GLU A 345 3.56 -33.30 -14.39
C GLU A 345 3.13 -32.85 -15.79
N ASP A 346 3.68 -31.74 -16.26
CA ASP A 346 3.44 -31.19 -17.59
C ASP A 346 3.88 -32.17 -18.70
N LYS A 347 5.06 -32.78 -18.59
CA LYS A 347 5.54 -33.79 -19.54
C LYS A 347 4.73 -35.06 -19.46
N ILE A 348 4.33 -35.47 -18.26
CA ILE A 348 3.48 -36.66 -18.05
C ILE A 348 2.13 -36.48 -18.74
N GLU A 349 1.56 -35.26 -18.67
CA GLU A 349 0.33 -34.94 -19.37
C GLU A 349 0.49 -35.02 -20.90
N GLY A 350 1.62 -34.56 -21.44
CA GLY A 350 1.96 -34.70 -22.85
C GLY A 350 2.03 -36.21 -23.27
N ILE A 351 2.65 -37.06 -22.44
CA ILE A 351 2.70 -38.50 -22.65
C ILE A 351 1.30 -39.13 -22.59
N ARG A 352 0.46 -38.67 -21.65
CA ARG A 352 -0.93 -39.15 -21.51
C ARG A 352 -1.74 -38.87 -22.78
N VAL A 353 -1.68 -37.64 -23.29
CA VAL A 353 -2.37 -37.27 -24.52
C VAL A 353 -1.84 -38.06 -25.72
N ALA A 354 -0.50 -38.13 -25.86
CA ALA A 354 0.13 -38.89 -26.96
C ALA A 354 -0.23 -40.38 -26.90
N GLY A 355 -0.20 -40.99 -25.71
CA GLY A 355 -0.54 -42.40 -25.52
C GLY A 355 -1.98 -42.74 -25.94
N ILE A 356 -2.94 -41.85 -25.66
CA ILE A 356 -4.35 -42.05 -26.06
C ILE A 356 -4.49 -42.04 -27.59
N VAL A 357 -3.71 -41.19 -28.30
CA VAL A 357 -3.88 -40.99 -29.75
C VAL A 357 -2.75 -41.62 -30.60
N HIS A 358 -1.78 -42.36 -30.01
CA HIS A 358 -0.56 -42.80 -30.69
C HIS A 358 -0.84 -43.56 -31.97
N ASP A 359 -1.91 -44.29 -32.02
CA ASP A 359 -2.36 -45.15 -33.13
C ASP A 359 -3.38 -44.49 -34.09
N ILE A 360 -3.65 -43.14 -33.94
CA ILE A 360 -4.69 -42.50 -34.76
C ILE A 360 -4.45 -42.62 -36.25
N GLY A 361 -3.20 -42.68 -36.68
CA GLY A 361 -2.84 -42.86 -38.10
C GLY A 361 -3.24 -44.19 -38.72
N LYS A 362 -3.58 -45.21 -37.92
CA LYS A 362 -4.13 -46.48 -38.40
C LYS A 362 -5.46 -46.31 -39.12
N ILE A 363 -6.12 -45.16 -39.01
CA ILE A 363 -7.33 -44.83 -39.79
C ILE A 363 -7.11 -44.95 -41.30
N HIS A 364 -5.87 -44.75 -41.75
CA HIS A 364 -5.48 -44.88 -43.17
C HIS A 364 -5.33 -46.33 -43.64
N VAL A 365 -5.13 -47.26 -42.72
CA VAL A 365 -4.93 -48.68 -43.06
C VAL A 365 -6.27 -49.38 -43.19
N ALA A 366 -6.43 -50.20 -44.24
CA ALA A 366 -7.65 -50.95 -44.46
C ALA A 366 -7.86 -52.00 -43.30
N ALA A 367 -9.13 -52.09 -42.83
CA ALA A 367 -9.47 -52.97 -41.71
C ALA A 367 -9.14 -54.47 -42.00
N GLU A 368 -9.20 -54.86 -43.24
CA GLU A 368 -8.86 -56.19 -43.70
C GLU A 368 -7.38 -56.55 -43.47
N ILE A 369 -6.48 -55.54 -43.52
CA ILE A 369 -5.06 -55.72 -43.25
C ILE A 369 -4.83 -55.80 -41.73
N LEU A 370 -5.45 -54.84 -40.96
CA LEU A 370 -5.30 -54.78 -39.51
C LEU A 370 -5.84 -56.03 -38.81
N ASN A 371 -6.93 -56.61 -39.31
CA ASN A 371 -7.61 -57.83 -38.78
C ASN A 371 -7.22 -59.11 -39.40
N LYS A 372 -6.19 -59.08 -40.26
CA LYS A 372 -5.76 -60.33 -40.99
C LYS A 372 -5.29 -61.40 -40.02
N PRO A 373 -5.85 -62.61 -40.05
CA PRO A 373 -5.55 -63.63 -39.06
C PRO A 373 -4.19 -64.38 -39.29
N ILE A 374 -3.42 -63.99 -40.31
CA ILE A 374 -2.09 -64.50 -40.63
C ILE A 374 -1.06 -63.38 -40.61
N LYS A 375 0.23 -63.75 -40.57
CA LYS A 375 1.33 -62.80 -40.60
C LYS A 375 1.22 -61.88 -41.85
N LEU A 376 1.37 -60.61 -41.68
CA LEU A 376 1.41 -59.60 -42.74
C LEU A 376 2.65 -59.82 -43.62
N ASN A 377 2.51 -59.66 -44.93
CA ASN A 377 3.66 -59.61 -45.84
C ASN A 377 4.36 -58.21 -45.71
N ASP A 378 5.54 -58.10 -46.36
CA ASP A 378 6.36 -56.90 -46.24
C ASP A 378 5.64 -55.60 -46.76
N ALA A 379 4.85 -55.77 -47.86
CA ALA A 379 4.09 -54.60 -48.39
C ALA A 379 2.97 -54.14 -47.43
N GLU A 380 2.24 -55.11 -46.87
CA GLU A 380 1.19 -54.85 -45.85
C GLU A 380 1.80 -54.23 -44.56
N MET A 381 2.94 -54.76 -44.10
CA MET A 381 3.65 -54.23 -42.93
C MET A 381 4.16 -52.79 -43.18
N ASN A 382 4.71 -52.56 -44.39
CA ASN A 382 5.13 -51.18 -44.76
C ASN A 382 3.93 -50.22 -44.76
N LEU A 383 2.74 -50.63 -45.21
CA LEU A 383 1.53 -49.85 -45.14
C LEU A 383 1.13 -49.57 -43.68
N VAL A 384 1.21 -50.57 -42.79
CA VAL A 384 0.94 -50.34 -41.34
C VAL A 384 1.93 -49.36 -40.76
N ARG A 385 3.22 -49.42 -41.09
CA ARG A 385 4.25 -48.51 -40.59
C ARG A 385 3.98 -47.03 -40.95
N THR A 386 3.23 -46.75 -42.01
CA THR A 386 2.89 -45.37 -42.38
C THR A 386 2.00 -44.68 -41.36
N HIS A 387 1.40 -45.41 -40.38
CA HIS A 387 0.53 -44.79 -39.37
C HIS A 387 1.24 -43.75 -38.54
N CYS A 388 2.54 -43.84 -38.33
CA CYS A 388 3.32 -42.83 -37.61
C CYS A 388 3.30 -41.48 -38.33
N GLU A 389 3.56 -41.49 -39.65
CA GLU A 389 3.53 -40.28 -40.47
C GLU A 389 2.10 -39.70 -40.65
N VAL A 390 1.14 -40.61 -40.92
CA VAL A 390 -0.28 -40.19 -41.04
C VAL A 390 -0.78 -39.64 -39.71
N GLY A 391 -0.44 -40.21 -38.58
CA GLY A 391 -0.77 -39.70 -37.26
C GLY A 391 -0.17 -38.29 -37.01
N TYR A 392 1.10 -38.14 -37.38
CA TYR A 392 1.76 -36.81 -37.34
C TYR A 392 1.02 -35.80 -38.21
N ASP A 393 0.72 -36.14 -39.47
CA ASP A 393 0.03 -35.24 -40.39
C ASP A 393 -1.36 -34.81 -39.90
N ILE A 394 -2.09 -35.71 -39.21
CA ILE A 394 -3.39 -35.39 -38.61
C ILE A 394 -3.22 -34.41 -37.44
N LEU A 395 -2.22 -34.65 -36.56
CA LEU A 395 -2.13 -33.92 -35.31
C LEU A 395 -1.26 -32.65 -35.36
N LYS A 396 -0.35 -32.52 -36.35
CA LYS A 396 0.54 -31.36 -36.48
C LYS A 396 -0.20 -30.00 -36.67
N THR A 397 -1.45 -30.03 -37.08
CA THR A 397 -2.30 -28.86 -37.26
C THR A 397 -2.95 -28.40 -35.96
N ILE A 398 -2.86 -29.21 -34.89
CA ILE A 398 -3.41 -28.91 -33.58
C ILE A 398 -2.28 -28.35 -32.71
N GLU A 399 -2.46 -27.14 -32.22
CA GLU A 399 -1.50 -26.48 -31.31
C GLU A 399 -1.63 -27.07 -29.89
N PHE A 400 -1.06 -28.25 -29.69
CA PHE A 400 -0.92 -28.81 -28.33
C PHE A 400 0.16 -28.09 -27.55
N PRO A 401 0.03 -27.94 -26.20
CA PRO A 401 1.11 -27.44 -25.37
C PRO A 401 2.37 -28.36 -25.38
N TRP A 402 2.19 -29.59 -25.80
CA TRP A 402 3.22 -30.64 -25.84
C TRP A 402 3.49 -31.11 -27.28
N PRO A 403 4.65 -31.69 -27.57
CA PRO A 403 5.01 -32.14 -28.92
C PRO A 403 4.30 -33.46 -29.29
N VAL A 404 2.97 -33.52 -29.11
CA VAL A 404 2.18 -34.76 -29.26
C VAL A 404 2.38 -35.38 -30.65
N ALA A 405 2.33 -34.57 -31.72
CA ALA A 405 2.52 -35.11 -33.08
C ALA A 405 3.92 -35.73 -33.27
N GLU A 406 4.97 -35.09 -32.74
CA GLU A 406 6.33 -35.63 -32.81
C GLU A 406 6.49 -36.93 -32.00
N ILE A 407 5.89 -37.00 -30.79
CA ILE A 407 5.88 -38.19 -29.97
C ILE A 407 5.27 -39.36 -30.77
N LEU A 408 4.13 -39.13 -31.44
CA LEU A 408 3.49 -40.13 -32.28
C LEU A 408 4.37 -40.57 -33.45
N ARG A 409 5.03 -39.62 -34.11
CA ARG A 409 5.90 -39.95 -35.22
C ARG A 409 7.05 -40.85 -34.80
N GLN A 410 7.58 -40.68 -33.56
CA GLN A 410 8.78 -41.28 -33.06
C GLN A 410 8.56 -42.57 -32.19
N HIS A 411 7.31 -42.94 -31.84
CA HIS A 411 7.08 -44.01 -30.84
C HIS A 411 7.49 -45.38 -31.28
N HIS A 412 7.76 -45.61 -32.57
CA HIS A 412 8.33 -46.83 -33.11
C HIS A 412 9.81 -46.72 -33.52
N GLU A 413 10.45 -45.57 -33.23
CA GLU A 413 11.90 -45.46 -33.34
C GLU A 413 12.60 -46.30 -32.28
N ARG A 414 13.85 -46.71 -32.57
CA ARG A 414 14.67 -47.55 -31.70
C ARG A 414 15.98 -46.85 -31.42
N VAL A 415 16.51 -46.99 -30.23
CA VAL A 415 17.71 -46.27 -29.76
C VAL A 415 18.94 -46.54 -30.66
N ASP A 416 18.99 -47.70 -31.32
CA ASP A 416 20.04 -48.07 -32.26
C ASP A 416 19.81 -47.62 -33.72
N GLY A 417 18.74 -46.89 -33.99
CA GLY A 417 18.40 -46.41 -35.34
C GLY A 417 17.71 -47.43 -36.25
N THR A 418 17.37 -48.60 -35.77
CA THR A 418 16.68 -49.64 -36.56
C THR A 418 15.16 -49.47 -36.63
N GLY A 419 14.65 -48.41 -35.95
CA GLY A 419 13.24 -48.09 -35.90
C GLY A 419 12.70 -47.45 -37.18
N TYR A 420 11.48 -46.94 -37.11
CA TYR A 420 10.81 -46.25 -38.19
C TYR A 420 9.96 -45.10 -37.64
N PRO A 421 9.63 -44.08 -38.46
CA PRO A 421 9.78 -43.96 -39.92
C PRO A 421 11.14 -43.38 -40.38
N HIS A 422 11.90 -42.68 -39.49
CA HIS A 422 13.10 -41.93 -39.88
C HIS A 422 14.42 -42.61 -39.52
N GLY A 423 14.41 -43.64 -38.67
CA GLY A 423 15.61 -44.28 -38.16
C GLY A 423 16.40 -43.40 -37.20
N LEU A 424 15.70 -42.60 -36.38
CA LEU A 424 16.31 -41.77 -35.35
C LEU A 424 16.99 -42.61 -34.30
N SER A 425 18.09 -42.13 -33.71
CA SER A 425 18.90 -42.87 -32.75
C SER A 425 19.12 -42.08 -31.46
N GLY A 426 19.30 -42.79 -30.36
CA GLY A 426 19.68 -42.22 -29.07
C GLY A 426 18.85 -41.05 -28.63
N GLU A 427 19.50 -39.88 -28.41
CA GLU A 427 18.88 -38.67 -27.92
C GLU A 427 18.09 -37.86 -28.99
N GLU A 428 18.19 -38.26 -30.26
CA GLU A 428 17.35 -37.68 -31.34
C GLU A 428 15.87 -38.07 -31.13
N ILE A 429 15.59 -39.14 -30.40
CA ILE A 429 14.25 -39.59 -30.05
C ILE A 429 13.81 -38.89 -28.77
N LEU A 430 12.66 -38.24 -28.79
CA LEU A 430 12.07 -37.61 -27.60
C LEU A 430 11.95 -38.63 -26.45
N ILE A 431 12.25 -38.24 -25.23
CA ILE A 431 12.14 -39.12 -24.08
C ILE A 431 10.70 -39.64 -23.91
N GLU A 432 9.72 -38.83 -24.22
CA GLU A 432 8.30 -39.17 -24.22
C GLU A 432 7.99 -40.28 -25.22
N ALA A 433 8.58 -40.25 -26.40
CA ALA A 433 8.44 -41.29 -27.42
C ALA A 433 9.17 -42.58 -27.01
N ARG A 434 10.38 -42.51 -26.42
CA ARG A 434 11.10 -43.66 -25.87
C ARG A 434 10.30 -44.40 -24.79
N ILE A 435 9.60 -43.62 -23.91
CA ILE A 435 8.72 -44.15 -22.87
C ILE A 435 7.51 -44.86 -23.52
N LEU A 436 6.87 -44.20 -24.48
CA LEU A 436 5.71 -44.77 -25.16
C LEU A 436 6.08 -46.03 -25.92
N ALA A 437 7.27 -46.07 -26.56
CA ALA A 437 7.78 -47.25 -27.25
C ALA A 437 7.93 -48.49 -26.36
N VAL A 438 8.41 -48.33 -25.12
CA VAL A 438 8.52 -49.42 -24.15
C VAL A 438 7.15 -49.85 -23.64
N ALA A 439 6.29 -48.87 -23.31
CA ALA A 439 4.94 -49.14 -22.81
C ALA A 439 4.09 -49.89 -23.85
N ASP A 440 4.16 -49.48 -25.12
CA ASP A 440 3.45 -50.16 -26.22
C ASP A 440 3.92 -51.58 -26.41
N VAL A 441 5.22 -51.84 -26.43
CA VAL A 441 5.78 -53.19 -26.59
C VAL A 441 5.38 -54.09 -25.42
N VAL A 442 5.51 -53.63 -24.18
CA VAL A 442 5.15 -54.40 -22.99
C VAL A 442 3.66 -54.77 -23.02
N GLU A 443 2.80 -53.78 -23.25
CA GLU A 443 1.35 -54.03 -23.32
C GLU A 443 1.00 -54.97 -24.48
N ALA A 444 1.59 -54.74 -25.67
CA ALA A 444 1.38 -55.56 -26.83
C ALA A 444 1.81 -57.05 -26.61
N MET A 445 2.78 -57.29 -25.74
CA MET A 445 3.22 -58.68 -25.40
C MET A 445 2.26 -59.34 -24.42
N VAL A 446 1.75 -58.64 -23.44
CA VAL A 446 0.90 -59.21 -22.38
C VAL A 446 -0.57 -59.30 -22.78
N SER A 447 -0.97 -58.59 -23.84
CA SER A 447 -2.34 -58.63 -24.36
C SER A 447 -2.51 -59.71 -25.43
N GLN A 448 -3.72 -60.31 -25.49
CA GLN A 448 -4.10 -61.26 -26.51
C GLN A 448 -4.29 -60.57 -27.86
N ARG A 449 -3.70 -61.10 -28.93
CA ARG A 449 -3.86 -60.60 -30.31
C ARG A 449 -4.38 -61.66 -31.24
N ALA A 450 -4.88 -61.31 -32.43
CA ALA A 450 -5.47 -62.23 -33.40
C ALA A 450 -4.58 -63.43 -33.78
N HIS A 451 -3.26 -63.25 -33.79
CA HIS A 451 -2.28 -64.21 -34.24
C HIS A 451 -1.39 -64.76 -33.15
N ARG A 452 -1.57 -64.33 -31.87
CA ARG A 452 -0.65 -64.74 -30.81
C ARG A 452 -1.35 -64.71 -29.45
N SER A 453 -1.15 -65.80 -28.68
CA SER A 453 -1.54 -65.82 -27.27
C SER A 453 -0.76 -64.77 -26.45
N ALA A 454 -1.36 -64.25 -25.37
CA ALA A 454 -0.71 -63.31 -24.44
C ALA A 454 0.54 -64.00 -23.82
N HIS A 455 1.64 -63.28 -23.77
CA HIS A 455 2.83 -63.64 -23.00
C HIS A 455 2.64 -63.28 -21.52
N SER A 456 3.43 -63.94 -20.68
CA SER A 456 3.50 -63.54 -19.28
C SER A 456 4.22 -62.22 -19.12
N ILE A 457 3.93 -61.47 -18.04
CA ILE A 457 4.65 -60.22 -17.68
C ILE A 457 6.16 -60.49 -17.58
N GLY A 458 6.58 -61.66 -17.02
CA GLY A 458 7.99 -62.04 -16.94
C GLY A 458 8.67 -62.13 -18.32
N GLN A 459 7.97 -62.65 -19.33
CA GLN A 459 8.49 -62.69 -20.70
C GLN A 459 8.60 -61.35 -21.36
N ALA A 460 7.67 -60.41 -21.04
CA ALA A 460 7.76 -59.03 -21.51
C ALA A 460 8.93 -58.29 -20.86
N MET A 461 9.14 -58.47 -19.56
CA MET A 461 10.29 -57.91 -18.85
C MET A 461 11.63 -58.47 -19.35
N GLU A 462 11.70 -59.75 -19.64
CA GLU A 462 12.89 -60.39 -20.25
C GLU A 462 13.22 -59.79 -21.62
N GLU A 463 12.22 -59.59 -22.48
CA GLU A 463 12.37 -58.95 -23.80
C GLU A 463 12.94 -57.58 -23.74
N ILE A 464 12.35 -56.67 -22.91
CA ILE A 464 12.83 -55.28 -22.82
C ILE A 464 14.21 -55.22 -22.15
N SER A 465 14.48 -56.11 -21.16
CA SER A 465 15.78 -56.17 -20.48
C SER A 465 16.89 -56.67 -21.39
N LYS A 466 16.62 -57.67 -22.24
CA LYS A 466 17.57 -58.21 -23.21
C LYS A 466 17.98 -57.18 -24.26
N ASN A 467 17.06 -56.30 -24.64
CA ASN A 467 17.26 -55.27 -25.64
C ASN A 467 17.52 -53.87 -25.03
N ARG A 468 17.84 -53.81 -23.72
CA ARG A 468 18.20 -52.64 -23.00
C ARG A 468 19.49 -52.01 -23.58
N GLY A 469 19.45 -50.72 -23.94
CA GLY A 469 20.58 -49.98 -24.53
C GLY A 469 20.82 -50.27 -26.02
N THR A 470 20.04 -51.21 -26.64
CA THR A 470 20.02 -51.44 -28.09
C THR A 470 18.71 -50.94 -28.70
N LEU A 471 17.60 -51.63 -28.47
CA LEU A 471 16.29 -51.18 -28.97
C LEU A 471 15.61 -50.17 -28.07
N TYR A 472 15.84 -50.25 -26.74
CA TYR A 472 15.12 -49.45 -25.73
C TYR A 472 16.06 -48.67 -24.86
N ASP A 473 15.61 -47.46 -24.44
CA ASP A 473 16.36 -46.58 -23.54
C ASP A 473 16.59 -47.29 -22.19
N PRO A 474 17.84 -47.32 -21.70
CA PRO A 474 18.16 -48.00 -20.45
C PRO A 474 17.39 -47.46 -19.23
N LYS A 475 17.20 -46.12 -19.13
CA LYS A 475 16.48 -45.52 -18.01
C LYS A 475 15.00 -45.89 -18.04
N VAL A 476 14.40 -45.91 -19.22
CA VAL A 476 13.00 -46.29 -19.42
C VAL A 476 12.76 -47.74 -19.06
N VAL A 477 13.65 -48.65 -19.52
CA VAL A 477 13.58 -50.08 -19.18
C VAL A 477 13.72 -50.29 -17.68
N ASP A 478 14.73 -49.69 -17.04
CA ASP A 478 14.97 -49.84 -15.61
C ASP A 478 13.76 -49.35 -14.78
N ALA A 479 13.15 -48.25 -15.16
CA ALA A 479 11.93 -47.73 -14.53
C ALA A 479 10.74 -48.68 -14.72
N CYS A 480 10.55 -49.22 -15.94
CA CYS A 480 9.49 -50.16 -16.23
C CYS A 480 9.60 -51.45 -15.38
N VAL A 481 10.80 -52.04 -15.32
CA VAL A 481 11.07 -53.23 -14.50
C VAL A 481 10.79 -52.91 -13.01
N THR A 482 11.31 -51.78 -12.51
CA THR A 482 11.09 -51.36 -11.12
C THR A 482 9.60 -51.23 -10.79
N LEU A 483 8.78 -50.73 -11.69
CA LEU A 483 7.33 -50.58 -11.48
C LEU A 483 6.65 -51.94 -11.29
N PHE A 484 6.97 -52.92 -12.17
CA PHE A 484 6.39 -54.27 -12.03
C PHE A 484 6.90 -54.99 -10.78
N ASP A 485 8.15 -54.79 -10.39
CA ASP A 485 8.70 -55.32 -9.13
C ASP A 485 8.00 -54.69 -7.89
N LYS A 486 7.56 -53.44 -7.98
CA LYS A 486 6.74 -52.78 -6.98
C LYS A 486 5.26 -53.18 -6.99
N GLY A 487 4.86 -54.06 -7.93
CA GLY A 487 3.49 -54.57 -8.00
C GLY A 487 2.54 -53.79 -8.92
N PHE A 488 3.06 -53.07 -9.92
CA PHE A 488 2.21 -52.44 -10.93
C PHE A 488 1.31 -53.44 -11.62
N GLN A 489 0.05 -53.12 -11.79
CA GLN A 489 -0.94 -53.92 -12.52
C GLN A 489 -1.72 -53.01 -13.47
N PHE A 490 -2.06 -53.55 -14.64
CA PHE A 490 -3.00 -52.87 -15.54
C PHE A 490 -4.41 -52.91 -14.94
N GLU A 491 -5.09 -51.77 -14.96
CA GLU A 491 -6.51 -51.66 -14.60
C GLU A 491 -7.43 -52.09 -15.74
#